data_71e71694f2fc40b6db27ae2e70cdf54d
#
_entry.id   71e71694f2fc40b6db27ae2e70cdf54d
#
_cell.length_a   1.000
_cell.length_b   1.000
_cell.length_c   1.000
_cell.angle_alpha   90.00
_cell.angle_beta   90.00
_cell.angle_gamma   90.00
#
_symmetry.space_group_name_H-M   'P 1'
#
loop_
_entity.id
_entity.type
_entity.pdbx_description
1 polymer ?
#
loop_
_entity_poly.entity_id
_entity_poly.type
_entity_poly.pdbx_seq_one_letter_code
_entity_poly.pdbx_strand_id
1 'polypeptide(L)'
;APIFLFSATIHKFNDIDNIKIIGASDKREDHMIGNIFSLLDYKDLNIKLFTDTGVFTCIHESQNIESFKGQQVSIFTSDNTIKITSNNLKYNFNSKRLTSLYSGSLNESINDVFTISISHGKILVYQVFK
;
A
#
# COMPACT_ATOMS: atom_id res chain seq x y z
N ALA A 1 11.13 18.55 6.99
CA ALA A 1 10.10 18.03 6.11
C ALA A 1 9.37 16.86 6.76
N PRO A 2 8.09 16.63 6.46
CA PRO A 2 7.32 15.53 7.06
C PRO A 2 7.97 14.16 6.88
N ILE A 3 8.61 13.92 5.75
CA ILE A 3 9.31 12.67 5.46
C ILE A 3 10.44 12.40 6.46
N PHE A 4 11.19 13.45 6.84
CA PHE A 4 12.24 13.32 7.84
C PHE A 4 11.68 12.99 9.21
N LEU A 5 10.53 13.56 9.57
CA LEU A 5 9.88 13.26 10.84
C LEU A 5 9.45 11.80 10.89
N PHE A 6 8.91 11.26 9.80
CA PHE A 6 8.59 9.85 9.69
C PHE A 6 9.82 8.98 9.86
N SER A 7 10.87 9.27 9.12
CA SER A 7 12.12 8.50 9.19
C SER A 7 12.66 8.48 10.61
N ALA A 8 12.74 9.63 11.26
CA ALA A 8 13.24 9.72 12.64
C ALA A 8 12.38 8.94 13.62
N THR A 9 11.05 9.00 13.46
CA THR A 9 10.11 8.30 14.33
C THR A 9 10.22 6.80 14.15
N ILE A 10 10.24 6.32 12.90
CA ILE A 10 10.32 4.90 12.58
C ILE A 10 11.64 4.30 13.06
N HIS A 11 12.76 5.01 12.90
CA HIS A 11 14.05 4.53 13.37
C HIS A 11 14.13 4.41 14.89
N LYS A 12 13.38 5.22 15.64
CA LYS A 12 13.30 5.10 17.10
C LYS A 12 12.57 3.81 17.54
N PHE A 13 11.69 3.29 16.71
CA PHE A 13 10.85 2.14 17.04
C PHE A 13 11.13 0.96 16.14
N ASN A 14 12.40 0.72 15.81
CA ASN A 14 12.81 -0.36 14.91
C ASN A 14 12.49 -1.77 15.44
N ASP A 15 12.16 -1.91 16.74
CA ASP A 15 11.73 -3.18 17.34
C ASP A 15 10.23 -3.43 17.18
N ILE A 16 9.48 -2.51 16.57
CA ILE A 16 8.03 -2.61 16.41
C ILE A 16 7.70 -3.12 15.01
N ASP A 17 6.98 -4.25 14.95
CA ASP A 17 6.61 -4.88 13.67
C ASP A 17 5.44 -4.18 12.98
N ASN A 18 4.56 -3.51 13.75
CA ASN A 18 3.35 -2.88 13.21
C ASN A 18 3.35 -1.39 13.54
N ILE A 19 3.31 -0.57 12.51
CA ILE A 19 3.30 0.89 12.65
C ILE A 19 2.05 1.43 11.96
N LYS A 20 1.28 2.25 12.68
CA LYS A 20 0.13 2.97 12.13
C LYS A 20 0.44 4.45 12.12
N ILE A 21 0.32 5.07 10.96
CA ILE A 21 0.54 6.51 10.78
C ILE A 21 -0.80 7.15 10.51
N ILE A 22 -1.14 8.20 11.26
CA ILE A 22 -2.41 8.90 11.16
C ILE A 22 -2.14 10.37 10.85
N GLY A 23 -2.98 10.96 9.99
CA GLY A 23 -2.92 12.37 9.69
C GLY A 23 -1.76 12.78 8.80
N ALA A 24 -1.15 11.84 8.09
CA ALA A 24 -0.05 12.12 7.18
C ALA A 24 -0.53 12.65 5.81
N SER A 25 -1.83 12.70 5.59
CA SER A 25 -2.41 13.32 4.42
C SER A 25 -2.47 14.83 4.64
N ASP A 26 -1.45 15.50 4.17
CA ASP A 26 -1.40 16.96 4.12
C ASP A 26 -2.29 17.45 2.97
N LYS A 27 -2.72 18.71 3.04
CA LYS A 27 -3.50 19.33 1.97
C LYS A 27 -2.67 19.60 0.70
N ARG A 28 -1.35 19.56 0.81
CA ARG A 28 -0.47 19.69 -0.36
C ARG A 28 -0.23 18.33 -0.98
N GLU A 29 -0.57 18.22 -2.25
CA GLU A 29 -0.49 16.97 -3.00
C GLU A 29 0.94 16.44 -3.11
N ASP A 30 1.93 17.34 -3.27
CA ASP A 30 3.33 16.94 -3.39
C ASP A 30 3.85 16.30 -2.11
N HIS A 31 3.52 16.88 -0.95
CA HIS A 31 3.88 16.31 0.35
C HIS A 31 3.19 14.97 0.58
N MET A 32 1.91 14.87 0.19
CA MET A 32 1.15 13.64 0.33
C MET A 32 1.75 12.52 -0.50
N ILE A 33 2.07 12.78 -1.77
CA ILE A 33 2.70 11.78 -2.64
C ILE A 33 4.04 11.34 -2.07
N GLY A 34 4.87 12.28 -1.62
CA GLY A 34 6.16 11.98 -1.01
C GLY A 34 6.02 11.13 0.24
N ASN A 35 5.09 11.45 1.11
CA ASN A 35 4.86 10.70 2.34
C ASN A 35 4.37 9.27 2.05
N ILE A 36 3.45 9.11 1.10
CA ILE A 36 2.90 7.81 0.73
C ILE A 36 4.00 6.92 0.15
N PHE A 37 4.75 7.40 -0.83
CA PHE A 37 5.78 6.58 -1.47
C PHE A 37 7.01 6.36 -0.59
N SER A 38 7.23 7.20 0.44
CA SER A 38 8.30 6.95 1.40
C SER A 38 8.09 5.65 2.19
N LEU A 39 6.85 5.15 2.27
CA LEU A 39 6.56 3.87 2.92
C LEU A 39 7.31 2.70 2.27
N LEU A 40 7.62 2.81 0.98
CA LEU A 40 8.35 1.78 0.25
C LEU A 40 9.84 1.72 0.61
N ASP A 41 10.36 2.72 1.30
CA ASP A 41 11.78 2.77 1.68
C ASP A 41 12.08 1.98 2.97
N TYR A 42 11.06 1.56 3.72
CA TYR A 42 11.24 0.85 4.98
C TYR A 42 11.15 -0.65 4.75
N LYS A 43 12.20 -1.38 5.15
CA LYS A 43 12.25 -2.83 4.99
C LYS A 43 11.53 -3.52 6.13
N ASP A 44 10.77 -4.55 5.78
CA ASP A 44 10.24 -5.56 6.69
C ASP A 44 9.36 -5.00 7.83
N LEU A 45 8.82 -3.80 7.64
CA LEU A 45 7.89 -3.22 8.60
C LEU A 45 6.47 -3.28 8.04
N ASN A 46 5.53 -3.68 8.90
CA ASN A 46 4.12 -3.60 8.58
C ASN A 46 3.64 -2.19 8.86
N ILE A 47 3.61 -1.36 7.82
CA ILE A 47 3.25 0.04 7.94
C ILE A 47 1.91 0.28 7.29
N LYS A 48 1.01 0.94 8.04
CA LYS A 48 -0.26 1.43 7.52
C LYS A 48 -0.34 2.93 7.70
N LEU A 49 -0.75 3.63 6.65
CA LEU A 49 -0.97 5.07 6.67
C LEU A 49 -2.44 5.34 6.47
N PHE A 50 -3.08 5.92 7.48
CA PHE A 50 -4.51 6.21 7.48
C PHE A 50 -4.75 7.65 7.01
N THR A 51 -5.64 7.80 6.05
CA THR A 51 -6.09 9.10 5.54
C THR A 51 -7.57 9.28 5.86
N ASP A 52 -8.12 10.42 5.46
CA ASP A 52 -9.56 10.67 5.64
C ASP A 52 -10.45 9.72 4.83
N THR A 53 -9.93 9.17 3.74
CA THR A 53 -10.72 8.36 2.80
C THR A 53 -10.36 6.89 2.79
N GLY A 54 -9.21 6.50 3.32
CA GLY A 54 -8.79 5.11 3.26
C GLY A 54 -7.48 4.85 3.97
N VAL A 55 -6.90 3.68 3.68
CA VAL A 55 -5.66 3.24 4.29
C VAL A 55 -4.70 2.69 3.24
N PHE A 56 -3.45 3.14 3.31
CA PHE A 56 -2.33 2.56 2.56
C PHE A 56 -1.65 1.52 3.42
N THR A 57 -1.44 0.34 2.87
CA THR A 57 -0.68 -0.73 3.51
C THR A 57 0.53 -1.06 2.65
N CYS A 58 1.71 -1.04 3.25
CA CYS A 58 2.93 -1.48 2.58
C CYS A 58 3.04 -3.00 2.71
N ILE A 59 3.10 -3.69 1.58
CA ILE A 59 3.14 -5.14 1.50
C ILE A 59 4.49 -5.57 0.97
N HIS A 60 5.19 -6.42 1.71
CA HIS A 60 6.50 -6.94 1.33
C HIS A 60 6.53 -8.47 1.19
N GLU A 61 5.39 -9.13 1.40
CA GLU A 61 5.24 -10.58 1.22
C GLU A 61 3.80 -10.88 0.83
N SER A 62 3.56 -12.11 0.38
CA SER A 62 2.22 -12.56 0.03
C SER A 62 1.34 -12.63 1.26
N GLN A 63 0.12 -12.13 1.15
CA GLN A 63 -0.81 -12.15 2.28
C GLN A 63 -2.28 -12.02 1.86
N ASN A 64 -3.13 -12.39 2.80
CA ASN A 64 -4.58 -12.16 2.71
C ASN A 64 -4.89 -10.79 3.31
N ILE A 65 -5.76 -10.05 2.65
CA ILE A 65 -6.11 -8.70 3.07
C ILE A 65 -7.61 -8.64 3.35
N GLU A 66 -7.96 -8.22 4.57
CA GLU A 66 -9.36 -8.00 4.94
C GLU A 66 -9.97 -6.89 4.10
N SER A 67 -11.20 -7.11 3.69
CA SER A 67 -11.88 -6.25 2.74
C SER A 67 -13.39 -6.30 2.98
N PHE A 68 -14.14 -5.73 2.08
CA PHE A 68 -15.59 -5.97 1.94
C PHE A 68 -15.94 -5.93 0.45
N LYS A 69 -16.99 -6.62 0.09
CA LYS A 69 -17.45 -6.67 -1.30
C LYS A 69 -17.78 -5.25 -1.78
N GLY A 70 -17.18 -4.85 -2.90
CA GLY A 70 -17.35 -3.52 -3.47
C GLY A 70 -16.30 -2.50 -3.01
N GLN A 71 -15.40 -2.87 -2.10
CA GLN A 71 -14.36 -1.94 -1.66
C GLN A 71 -13.45 -1.54 -2.82
N GLN A 72 -13.25 -0.25 -2.98
CA GLN A 72 -12.32 0.28 -3.96
C GLN A 72 -10.89 0.01 -3.50
N VAL A 73 -10.08 -0.55 -4.39
CA VAL A 73 -8.70 -0.95 -4.11
C VAL A 73 -7.80 -0.43 -5.21
N SER A 74 -6.64 0.11 -4.83
CA SER A 74 -5.62 0.54 -5.78
C SER A 74 -4.27 0.01 -5.35
N ILE A 75 -3.44 -0.39 -6.31
CA ILE A 75 -2.11 -0.93 -6.05
C ILE A 75 -1.08 -0.05 -6.75
N PHE A 76 -0.05 0.32 -6.01
CA PHE A 76 1.04 1.17 -6.50
C PHE A 76 2.39 0.58 -6.14
N THR A 77 3.36 0.77 -7.01
CA THR A 77 4.77 0.49 -6.70
C THR A 77 5.66 1.34 -7.59
N SER A 78 6.85 1.64 -7.11
CA SER A 78 7.89 2.31 -7.90
C SER A 78 8.77 1.31 -8.66
N ASP A 79 8.59 0.01 -8.42
CA ASP A 79 9.39 -1.05 -9.04
C ASP A 79 8.56 -1.81 -10.07
N ASN A 80 8.79 -1.54 -11.35
CA ASN A 80 8.04 -2.17 -12.44
C ASN A 80 8.52 -3.59 -12.79
N THR A 81 9.45 -4.15 -12.01
CA THR A 81 9.90 -5.53 -12.19
C THR A 81 9.11 -6.52 -11.33
N ILE A 82 8.34 -6.03 -10.36
CA ILE A 82 7.56 -6.87 -9.46
C ILE A 82 6.38 -7.50 -10.22
N LYS A 83 6.28 -8.83 -10.12
CA LYS A 83 5.14 -9.56 -10.66
C LYS A 83 4.12 -9.77 -9.56
N ILE A 84 2.90 -9.37 -9.82
CA ILE A 84 1.79 -9.39 -8.88
C ILE A 84 0.78 -10.44 -9.32
N THR A 85 0.30 -11.23 -8.36
CA THR A 85 -0.80 -12.18 -8.57
C THR A 85 -1.85 -11.93 -7.50
N SER A 86 -3.12 -11.94 -7.87
CA SER A 86 -4.20 -11.68 -6.93
C SER A 86 -5.39 -12.62 -7.13
N ASN A 87 -6.20 -12.75 -6.09
CA ASN A 87 -7.50 -13.41 -6.12
C ASN A 87 -8.54 -12.51 -5.45
N ASN A 88 -9.79 -12.62 -5.87
CA ASN A 88 -10.94 -11.92 -5.32
C ASN A 88 -10.92 -10.41 -5.57
N LEU A 89 -10.21 -9.97 -6.59
CA LEU A 89 -10.36 -8.64 -7.15
C LEU A 89 -11.15 -8.71 -8.46
N LYS A 90 -11.87 -7.64 -8.75
CA LYS A 90 -12.65 -7.55 -10.00
C LYS A 90 -11.73 -7.69 -11.23
N TYR A 91 -10.55 -7.09 -11.15
CA TYR A 91 -9.53 -7.20 -12.19
C TYR A 91 -8.30 -7.84 -11.56
N ASN A 92 -8.25 -9.18 -11.57
CA ASN A 92 -7.13 -9.90 -10.97
C ASN A 92 -5.85 -9.74 -11.77
N PHE A 93 -4.75 -9.73 -11.02
CA PHE A 93 -3.41 -9.80 -11.60
C PHE A 93 -3.01 -11.27 -11.70
N ASN A 94 -2.40 -11.64 -12.82
CA ASN A 94 -1.87 -12.97 -13.04
C ASN A 94 -0.40 -12.86 -13.41
N SER A 95 0.47 -12.83 -12.41
CA SER A 95 1.92 -12.65 -12.58
C SER A 95 2.24 -11.42 -13.43
N LYS A 96 1.54 -10.32 -13.16
CA LYS A 96 1.56 -9.11 -13.99
C LYS A 96 2.39 -8.02 -13.34
N ARG A 97 3.16 -7.31 -14.16
CA ARG A 97 3.91 -6.12 -13.73
C ARG A 97 3.07 -4.87 -13.97
N LEU A 98 3.20 -3.90 -13.06
CA LEU A 98 2.62 -2.58 -13.26
C LEU A 98 3.55 -1.78 -14.18
N THR A 99 3.07 -1.46 -15.38
CA THR A 99 3.85 -0.74 -16.39
C THR A 99 3.84 0.77 -16.19
N SER A 100 2.93 1.26 -15.34
CA SER A 100 2.82 2.67 -14.99
C SER A 100 2.29 2.81 -13.57
N LEU A 101 2.42 4.01 -12.98
CA LEU A 101 1.96 4.27 -11.61
C LEU A 101 0.45 4.09 -11.46
N TYR A 102 -0.32 4.32 -12.51
CA TYR A 102 -1.78 4.24 -12.45
C TYR A 102 -2.35 2.91 -12.93
N SER A 103 -1.54 1.99 -13.45
CA SER A 103 -2.05 0.76 -14.07
C SER A 103 -2.65 -0.23 -13.06
N GLY A 104 -2.32 -0.07 -11.77
CA GLY A 104 -2.91 -0.87 -10.69
C GLY A 104 -4.01 -0.17 -9.91
N SER A 105 -4.45 1.00 -10.37
CA SER A 105 -5.49 1.76 -9.68
C SER A 105 -6.89 1.37 -10.13
N LEU A 106 -7.90 1.81 -9.35
CA LEU A 106 -9.33 1.68 -9.68
C LEU A 106 -9.79 0.23 -9.82
N ASN A 107 -9.31 -0.63 -8.94
CA ASN A 107 -9.77 -2.00 -8.80
C ASN A 107 -10.86 -2.08 -7.70
N GLU A 108 -11.38 -3.26 -7.47
CA GLU A 108 -12.46 -3.47 -6.53
C GLU A 108 -12.36 -4.87 -5.93
N SER A 109 -12.58 -4.98 -4.63
CA SER A 109 -12.70 -6.28 -3.98
C SER A 109 -14.07 -6.87 -4.25
N ILE A 110 -14.14 -8.15 -4.56
CA ILE A 110 -15.41 -8.86 -4.80
C ILE A 110 -15.80 -9.75 -3.63
N ASN A 111 -15.05 -9.73 -2.54
CA ASN A 111 -15.28 -10.60 -1.38
C ASN A 111 -14.81 -9.91 -0.10
N ASP A 112 -14.99 -10.59 1.05
CA ASP A 112 -14.56 -10.09 2.35
C ASP A 112 -13.04 -10.20 2.56
N VAL A 113 -12.35 -10.96 1.70
CA VAL A 113 -10.91 -11.11 1.70
C VAL A 113 -10.44 -11.17 0.26
N PHE A 114 -9.34 -10.49 -0.04
CA PHE A 114 -8.62 -10.72 -1.28
C PHE A 114 -7.16 -11.07 -0.96
N THR A 115 -6.49 -11.75 -1.88
CA THR A 115 -5.10 -12.16 -1.69
C THR A 115 -4.20 -11.46 -2.68
N ILE A 116 -3.00 -11.10 -2.21
CA ILE A 116 -1.96 -10.50 -3.02
C ILE A 116 -0.68 -11.31 -2.83
N SER A 117 -0.07 -11.71 -3.94
CA SER A 117 1.26 -12.32 -3.96
C SER A 117 2.18 -11.48 -4.82
N ILE A 118 3.40 -11.30 -4.38
CA ILE A 118 4.41 -10.53 -5.12
C ILE A 118 5.69 -11.37 -5.28
N SER A 119 6.38 -11.17 -6.39
CA SER A 119 7.61 -11.93 -6.69
C SER A 119 8.78 -11.48 -5.82
N HIS A 120 8.84 -10.23 -5.47
CA HIS A 120 9.89 -9.61 -4.65
C HIS A 120 9.50 -8.18 -4.33
N GLY A 121 10.31 -7.48 -3.53
CA GLY A 121 10.16 -6.05 -3.30
C GLY A 121 8.95 -5.69 -2.46
N LYS A 122 8.40 -4.53 -2.73
CA LYS A 122 7.28 -3.97 -1.95
C LYS A 122 6.27 -3.28 -2.86
N ILE A 123 5.01 -3.35 -2.45
CA ILE A 123 3.93 -2.62 -3.09
C ILE A 123 3.10 -1.88 -2.04
N LEU A 124 2.37 -0.87 -2.48
CA LEU A 124 1.37 -0.19 -1.66
C LEU A 124 -0.02 -0.63 -2.10
N VAL A 125 -0.84 -0.99 -1.14
CA VAL A 125 -2.26 -1.29 -1.37
C VAL A 125 -3.09 -0.23 -0.66
N TYR A 126 -3.92 0.47 -1.42
CA TYR A 126 -4.85 1.46 -0.89
C TYR A 126 -6.26 0.90 -0.88
N GLN A 127 -6.94 1.01 0.25
CA GLN A 127 -8.31 0.55 0.42
C GLN A 127 -9.16 1.71 0.94
N VAL A 128 -10.25 1.99 0.24
CA VAL A 128 -11.19 3.06 0.61
C VAL A 128 -12.05 2.58 1.78
N PHE A 129 -12.27 3.43 2.77
CA PHE A 129 -13.18 3.13 3.89
C PHE A 129 -14.62 2.97 3.40
N LYS A 130 -15.38 2.22 4.18
CA LYS A 130 -16.79 1.98 3.91
C LYS A 130 -17.63 3.25 4.13
#